data_0ea3a8e9da21f07d2b0fd3af0696978f
#
_entry.id   0ea3a8e9da21f07d2b0fd3af0696978f
#
_cell.length_a   1.000
_cell.length_b   1.000
_cell.length_c   1.000
_cell.angle_alpha   90.00
_cell.angle_beta   90.00
_cell.angle_gamma   90.00
#
_symmetry.space_group_name_H-M   'P 1'
#
loop_
_entity.id
_entity.type
_entity.pdbx_description
1 polymer ?
#
loop_
_entity_poly.entity_id
_entity_poly.type
_entity_poly.pdbx_seq_one_letter_code
_entity_poly.pdbx_strand_id
1 'polypeptide(L)'
;MFAELIARACSGAIQLLTGARALWLGCAPSSAHRVYYGNHTSHGDFVLIWSSLPPALRRQVRPVAAADYWQRDRLRRYLIDAVFNAVLVQREAASRQHDPLQVLCTAVDQGCSLILFPEGTRNSGEETLLPFKSGIYHLARQRPELEFVPVWIDNLKRVMPKGRLLPLPLLCTASFGTPLRLQAGEDKAAFLARSRQALLALAPEGARA
;
A
#
# COMPACT_ATOMS: atom_id res chain seq x y z
N MET A 1 22.10 -10.21 -0.52
CA MET A 1 22.91 -9.56 0.52
C MET A 1 22.92 -8.03 0.39
N PHE A 2 23.36 -7.45 -0.73
CA PHE A 2 23.43 -5.98 -0.88
C PHE A 2 22.04 -5.30 -0.87
N ALA A 3 21.06 -5.83 -1.60
CA ALA A 3 19.69 -5.31 -1.60
C ALA A 3 19.02 -5.35 -0.20
N GLU A 4 19.31 -6.39 0.59
CA GLU A 4 18.78 -6.51 1.95
C GLU A 4 19.39 -5.47 2.91
N LEU A 5 20.67 -5.15 2.72
CA LEU A 5 21.33 -4.08 3.47
C LEU A 5 20.70 -2.72 3.13
N ILE A 6 20.46 -2.45 1.84
CA ILE A 6 19.79 -1.23 1.38
C ILE A 6 18.35 -1.19 1.90
N ALA A 7 17.62 -2.30 1.87
CA ALA A 7 16.27 -2.38 2.42
C ALA A 7 16.22 -2.04 3.91
N ARG A 8 17.20 -2.54 4.69
CA ARG A 8 17.36 -2.20 6.12
C ARG A 8 17.72 -0.74 6.32
N ALA A 9 18.66 -0.21 5.52
CA ALA A 9 19.06 1.19 5.56
C ALA A 9 17.90 2.12 5.20
N CYS A 10 17.14 1.82 4.14
CA CYS A 10 15.93 2.58 3.78
C CYS A 10 14.88 2.55 4.89
N SER A 11 14.62 1.37 5.47
CA SER A 11 13.67 1.24 6.58
C SER A 11 14.12 2.03 7.81
N GLY A 12 15.40 1.93 8.18
CA GLY A 12 15.99 2.69 9.31
C GLY A 12 15.96 4.20 9.06
N ALA A 13 16.31 4.64 7.86
CA ALA A 13 16.27 6.05 7.50
C ALA A 13 14.84 6.60 7.56
N ILE A 14 13.83 5.87 7.06
CA ILE A 14 12.44 6.29 7.15
C ILE A 14 11.97 6.35 8.60
N GLN A 15 12.25 5.33 9.41
CA GLN A 15 11.90 5.34 10.83
C GLN A 15 12.57 6.50 11.58
N LEU A 16 13.83 6.80 11.27
CA LEU A 16 14.56 7.91 11.90
C LEU A 16 14.02 9.27 11.45
N LEU A 17 13.74 9.46 10.16
CA LEU A 17 13.29 10.74 9.59
C LEU A 17 11.82 11.04 9.88
N THR A 18 10.97 10.01 9.97
CA THR A 18 9.53 10.18 10.11
C THR A 18 9.00 9.75 11.48
N GLY A 19 9.85 9.18 12.34
CA GLY A 19 9.40 8.57 13.60
C GLY A 19 8.29 7.53 13.40
N ALA A 20 8.27 6.88 12.23
CA ALA A 20 7.20 6.00 11.78
C ALA A 20 6.79 4.97 12.83
N ARG A 21 5.50 4.95 13.20
CA ARG A 21 4.92 4.01 14.15
C ARG A 21 3.88 3.14 13.48
N ALA A 22 3.94 1.83 13.74
CA ALA A 22 2.86 0.90 13.41
C ALA A 22 1.88 0.84 14.58
N LEU A 23 0.60 1.13 14.31
CA LEU A 23 -0.49 0.98 15.27
C LEU A 23 -1.38 -0.19 14.83
N TRP A 24 -1.28 -1.31 15.51
CA TRP A 24 -2.07 -2.51 15.24
C TRP A 24 -3.38 -2.44 16.01
N LEU A 25 -4.41 -1.79 15.43
CA LEU A 25 -5.67 -1.49 16.11
C LEU A 25 -6.72 -2.61 15.96
N GLY A 26 -6.73 -3.31 14.82
CA GLY A 26 -7.74 -4.32 14.53
C GLY A 26 -7.18 -5.70 14.16
N CYS A 27 -5.85 -5.85 14.08
CA CYS A 27 -5.19 -7.13 13.83
C CYS A 27 -3.78 -7.15 14.39
N ALA A 28 -3.20 -8.34 14.52
CA ALA A 28 -1.77 -8.51 14.78
C ALA A 28 -1.01 -8.78 13.46
N PRO A 29 0.33 -8.57 13.44
CA PRO A 29 1.17 -9.08 12.38
C PRO A 29 0.95 -10.58 12.17
N SER A 30 0.82 -11.02 10.91
CA SER A 30 0.56 -12.42 10.59
C SER A 30 1.29 -12.83 9.32
N SER A 31 1.70 -14.09 9.25
CA SER A 31 2.26 -14.71 8.05
C SER A 31 1.19 -15.13 7.03
N ALA A 32 -0.09 -14.98 7.34
CA ALA A 32 -1.16 -15.19 6.36
C ALA A 32 -1.00 -14.26 5.17
N HIS A 33 -1.39 -14.73 3.99
CA HIS A 33 -1.36 -13.91 2.77
C HIS A 33 -2.41 -12.81 2.88
N ARG A 34 -1.96 -11.56 2.84
CA ARG A 34 -2.79 -10.38 3.06
C ARG A 34 -2.60 -9.35 1.96
N VAL A 35 -3.64 -8.60 1.73
CA VAL A 35 -3.59 -7.37 0.93
C VAL A 35 -3.72 -6.19 1.88
N TYR A 36 -2.61 -5.48 2.11
CA TYR A 36 -2.60 -4.23 2.85
C TYR A 36 -3.02 -3.11 1.89
N TYR A 37 -4.15 -2.46 2.16
CA TYR A 37 -4.62 -1.37 1.31
C TYR A 37 -4.73 -0.07 2.09
N GLY A 38 -4.26 1.03 1.48
CA GLY A 38 -4.15 2.31 2.17
C GLY A 38 -4.66 3.50 1.37
N ASN A 39 -4.73 4.65 2.04
CA ASN A 39 -4.89 5.96 1.42
C ASN A 39 -3.60 6.37 0.71
N HIS A 40 -3.72 7.06 -0.43
CA HIS A 40 -2.58 7.37 -1.29
C HIS A 40 -2.38 8.87 -1.48
N THR A 41 -1.37 9.42 -0.83
CA THR A 41 -1.06 10.87 -0.89
C THR A 41 0.38 11.15 -1.37
N SER A 42 1.28 10.17 -1.24
CA SER A 42 2.71 10.33 -1.54
C SER A 42 3.29 9.08 -2.21
N HIS A 43 4.36 9.25 -2.98
CA HIS A 43 5.14 8.10 -3.48
C HIS A 43 5.78 7.26 -2.38
N GLY A 44 5.95 7.83 -1.17
CA GLY A 44 6.51 7.15 -0.01
C GLY A 44 5.51 6.29 0.77
N ASP A 45 4.21 6.32 0.44
CA ASP A 45 3.18 5.66 1.23
C ASP A 45 3.42 4.15 1.37
N PHE A 46 3.74 3.46 0.27
CA PHE A 46 4.02 2.03 0.33
C PHE A 46 5.28 1.73 1.16
N VAL A 47 6.27 2.62 1.13
CA VAL A 47 7.50 2.44 1.90
C VAL A 47 7.21 2.56 3.38
N LEU A 48 6.31 3.48 3.77
CA LEU A 48 5.88 3.62 5.16
C LEU A 48 5.13 2.37 5.64
N ILE A 49 4.15 1.86 4.88
CA ILE A 49 3.48 0.60 5.21
C ILE A 49 4.50 -0.53 5.32
N TRP A 50 5.34 -0.69 4.30
CA TRP A 50 6.33 -1.77 4.24
C TRP A 50 7.33 -1.71 5.40
N SER A 51 7.85 -0.52 5.74
CA SER A 51 8.79 -0.33 6.85
C SER A 51 8.15 -0.54 8.23
N SER A 52 6.84 -0.35 8.34
CA SER A 52 6.05 -0.57 9.55
C SER A 52 5.79 -2.04 9.84
N LEU A 53 5.96 -2.92 8.84
CA LEU A 53 5.82 -4.36 9.03
C LEU A 53 7.04 -4.96 9.74
N PRO A 54 6.88 -6.03 10.53
CA PRO A 54 7.98 -6.80 11.07
C PRO A 54 8.94 -7.29 9.97
N PRO A 55 10.27 -7.32 10.20
CA PRO A 55 11.26 -7.70 9.20
C PRO A 55 10.99 -9.07 8.52
N ALA A 56 10.47 -10.02 9.28
CA ALA A 56 10.13 -11.36 8.75
C ALA A 56 9.03 -11.30 7.68
N LEU A 57 8.04 -10.41 7.85
CA LEU A 57 6.92 -10.25 6.91
C LEU A 57 7.32 -9.46 5.67
N ARG A 58 8.23 -8.50 5.78
CA ARG A 58 8.64 -7.64 4.65
C ARG A 58 9.12 -8.41 3.42
N ARG A 59 9.72 -9.59 3.62
CA ARG A 59 10.23 -10.43 2.53
C ARG A 59 9.13 -11.01 1.65
N GLN A 60 7.93 -11.19 2.22
CA GLN A 60 6.77 -11.76 1.55
C GLN A 60 5.79 -10.69 1.05
N VAL A 61 6.02 -9.41 1.42
CA VAL A 61 5.11 -8.31 1.09
C VAL A 61 5.68 -7.49 -0.06
N ARG A 62 4.94 -7.44 -1.16
CA ARG A 62 5.30 -6.76 -2.40
C ARG A 62 4.37 -5.58 -2.65
N PRO A 63 4.89 -4.35 -2.80
CA PRO A 63 4.07 -3.21 -3.19
C PRO A 63 3.62 -3.34 -4.65
N VAL A 64 2.38 -2.97 -4.92
CA VAL A 64 1.86 -2.82 -6.29
C VAL A 64 2.20 -1.41 -6.77
N ALA A 65 2.96 -1.31 -7.85
CA ALA A 65 3.49 -0.05 -8.32
C ALA A 65 3.29 0.14 -9.83
N ALA A 66 3.15 1.39 -10.24
CA ALA A 66 2.95 1.75 -11.63
C ALA A 66 4.27 1.70 -12.42
N ALA A 67 4.34 0.85 -13.45
CA ALA A 67 5.54 0.62 -14.25
C ALA A 67 6.02 1.91 -14.93
N ASP A 68 5.11 2.72 -15.47
CA ASP A 68 5.37 3.99 -16.15
C ASP A 68 6.15 5.01 -15.32
N TYR A 69 6.02 4.97 -14.00
CA TYR A 69 6.74 5.84 -13.09
C TYR A 69 8.09 5.25 -12.63
N TRP A 70 8.08 3.97 -12.24
CA TRP A 70 9.21 3.35 -11.57
C TRP A 70 10.28 2.85 -12.53
N GLN A 71 9.97 2.64 -13.80
CA GLN A 71 10.91 2.21 -14.83
C GLN A 71 11.62 3.36 -15.56
N ARG A 72 11.40 4.63 -15.19
CA ARG A 72 11.94 5.81 -15.88
C ARG A 72 13.45 5.94 -15.81
N ASP A 73 14.06 5.58 -14.69
CA ASP A 73 15.50 5.68 -14.48
C ASP A 73 16.08 4.46 -13.77
N ARG A 74 17.41 4.32 -13.83
CA ARG A 74 18.12 3.15 -13.28
C ARG A 74 17.99 3.01 -11.77
N LEU A 75 17.99 4.13 -11.03
CA LEU A 75 17.90 4.12 -9.58
C LEU A 75 16.52 3.66 -9.11
N ARG A 76 15.45 4.25 -9.69
CA ARG A 76 14.07 3.84 -9.37
C ARG A 76 13.84 2.38 -9.70
N ARG A 77 14.30 1.93 -10.88
CA ARG A 77 14.20 0.53 -11.28
C ARG A 77 14.90 -0.38 -10.28
N TYR A 78 16.14 -0.06 -9.90
CA TYR A 78 16.86 -0.84 -8.90
C TYR A 78 16.13 -0.91 -7.56
N LEU A 79 15.62 0.23 -7.07
CA LEU A 79 14.88 0.26 -5.81
C LEU A 79 13.59 -0.57 -5.87
N ILE A 80 12.80 -0.40 -6.92
CA ILE A 80 11.50 -1.07 -7.01
C ILE A 80 11.65 -2.58 -7.27
N ASP A 81 12.62 -2.99 -8.07
CA ASP A 81 12.84 -4.40 -8.43
C ASP A 81 13.67 -5.14 -7.35
N ALA A 82 14.86 -4.60 -7.02
CA ALA A 82 15.82 -5.31 -6.17
C ALA A 82 15.59 -5.11 -4.66
N VAL A 83 15.07 -3.95 -4.24
CA VAL A 83 14.89 -3.65 -2.82
C VAL A 83 13.48 -4.01 -2.36
N PHE A 84 12.46 -3.55 -3.10
CA PHE A 84 11.05 -3.75 -2.72
C PHE A 84 10.40 -4.95 -3.41
N ASN A 85 11.02 -5.50 -4.43
CA ASN A 85 10.49 -6.63 -5.21
C ASN A 85 9.02 -6.39 -5.62
N ALA A 86 8.72 -5.21 -6.15
CA ALA A 86 7.35 -4.76 -6.39
C ALA A 86 6.67 -5.54 -7.53
N VAL A 87 5.36 -5.60 -7.47
CA VAL A 87 4.50 -6.04 -8.57
C VAL A 87 4.22 -4.85 -9.46
N LEU A 88 4.81 -4.81 -10.65
CA LEU A 88 4.64 -3.70 -11.59
C LEU A 88 3.40 -3.90 -12.43
N VAL A 89 2.54 -2.89 -12.47
CA VAL A 89 1.31 -2.87 -13.27
C VAL A 89 1.33 -1.71 -14.28
N GLN A 90 0.86 -1.98 -15.49
CA GLN A 90 0.67 -0.96 -16.52
C GLN A 90 -0.72 -0.35 -16.40
N ARG A 91 -0.79 0.96 -16.14
CA ARG A 91 -2.05 1.68 -15.95
C ARG A 91 -2.78 1.97 -17.24
N GLU A 92 -2.05 2.30 -18.31
CA GLU A 92 -2.62 2.62 -19.61
C GLU A 92 -3.03 1.37 -20.36
N ALA A 93 -4.28 1.34 -20.83
CA ALA A 93 -4.83 0.20 -21.56
C ALA A 93 -4.06 -0.11 -22.85
N ALA A 94 -3.59 0.93 -23.55
CA ALA A 94 -2.86 0.80 -24.81
C ALA A 94 -1.46 0.17 -24.65
N SER A 95 -0.84 0.30 -23.48
CA SER A 95 0.49 -0.25 -23.20
C SER A 95 0.46 -1.58 -22.44
N ARG A 96 -0.72 -2.12 -22.14
CA ARG A 96 -0.87 -3.34 -21.35
C ARG A 96 -0.43 -4.57 -22.12
N GLN A 97 0.65 -5.19 -21.70
CA GLN A 97 1.06 -6.51 -22.17
C GLN A 97 0.35 -7.63 -21.41
N HIS A 98 -0.03 -7.39 -20.17
CA HIS A 98 -0.74 -8.34 -19.30
C HIS A 98 -1.90 -7.66 -18.58
N ASP A 99 -2.94 -8.43 -18.28
CA ASP A 99 -4.03 -7.97 -17.42
C ASP A 99 -3.48 -7.69 -16.00
N PRO A 100 -3.59 -6.45 -15.49
CA PRO A 100 -3.14 -6.11 -14.14
C PRO A 100 -3.68 -7.05 -13.06
N LEU A 101 -4.91 -7.52 -13.20
CA LEU A 101 -5.52 -8.44 -12.25
C LEU A 101 -4.81 -9.79 -12.24
N GLN A 102 -4.48 -10.33 -13.42
CA GLN A 102 -3.74 -11.57 -13.54
C GLN A 102 -2.34 -11.46 -12.90
N VAL A 103 -1.66 -10.35 -13.09
CA VAL A 103 -0.35 -10.09 -12.47
C VAL A 103 -0.44 -10.11 -10.94
N LEU A 104 -1.49 -9.49 -10.37
CA LEU A 104 -1.74 -9.52 -8.92
C LEU A 104 -2.05 -10.94 -8.41
N CYS A 105 -2.93 -11.65 -9.10
CA CYS A 105 -3.27 -13.04 -8.75
C CYS A 105 -2.04 -13.95 -8.78
N THR A 106 -1.21 -13.84 -9.81
CA THR A 106 0.03 -14.62 -9.90
C THR A 106 0.96 -14.34 -8.72
N ALA A 107 1.12 -13.09 -8.31
CA ALA A 107 1.94 -12.76 -7.15
C ALA A 107 1.39 -13.35 -5.84
N VAL A 108 0.06 -13.32 -5.66
CA VAL A 108 -0.61 -13.97 -4.52
C VAL A 108 -0.42 -15.48 -4.54
N ASP A 109 -0.59 -16.13 -5.69
CA ASP A 109 -0.41 -17.58 -5.87
C ASP A 109 1.03 -18.04 -5.59
N GLN A 110 2.01 -17.13 -5.77
CA GLN A 110 3.41 -17.33 -5.39
C GLN A 110 3.66 -17.15 -3.88
N GLY A 111 2.63 -16.95 -3.08
CA GLY A 111 2.74 -16.79 -1.63
C GLY A 111 3.06 -15.36 -1.17
N CYS A 112 2.88 -14.36 -2.04
CA CYS A 112 3.14 -12.98 -1.67
C CYS A 112 1.91 -12.30 -1.07
N SER A 113 2.13 -11.50 -0.04
CA SER A 113 1.20 -10.45 0.38
C SER A 113 1.42 -9.19 -0.45
N LEU A 114 0.40 -8.36 -0.60
CA LEU A 114 0.46 -7.16 -1.43
C LEU A 114 0.24 -5.89 -0.61
N ILE A 115 0.85 -4.78 -1.05
CA ILE A 115 0.47 -3.42 -0.64
C ILE A 115 -0.11 -2.73 -1.86
N LEU A 116 -1.34 -2.25 -1.78
CA LEU A 116 -2.00 -1.55 -2.88
C LEU A 116 -2.78 -0.33 -2.41
N PHE A 117 -3.02 0.59 -3.33
CA PHE A 117 -3.79 1.79 -3.11
C PHE A 117 -5.01 1.77 -4.02
N PRO A 118 -6.21 1.47 -3.50
CA PRO A 118 -7.40 1.24 -4.33
C PRO A 118 -7.92 2.51 -5.00
N GLU A 119 -7.47 3.69 -4.59
CA GLU A 119 -7.71 4.97 -5.28
C GLU A 119 -7.13 4.96 -6.72
N GLY A 120 -6.08 4.16 -6.97
CA GLY A 120 -5.42 4.03 -8.28
C GLY A 120 -4.61 5.26 -8.71
N THR A 121 -4.69 6.34 -7.96
CA THR A 121 -3.91 7.57 -8.13
C THR A 121 -3.68 8.24 -6.79
N ARG A 122 -2.71 9.15 -6.72
CA ARG A 122 -2.47 9.92 -5.50
C ARG A 122 -3.54 10.97 -5.33
N ASN A 123 -4.09 11.05 -4.13
CA ASN A 123 -4.98 12.11 -3.72
C ASN A 123 -4.17 13.39 -3.46
N SER A 124 -4.26 14.34 -4.38
CA SER A 124 -3.65 15.66 -4.26
C SER A 124 -4.67 16.75 -3.92
N GLY A 125 -5.95 16.38 -3.82
CA GLY A 125 -7.07 17.28 -3.52
C GLY A 125 -7.32 17.45 -2.02
N GLU A 126 -8.49 17.99 -1.72
CA GLU A 126 -8.99 18.23 -0.37
C GLU A 126 -9.80 17.05 0.18
N GLU A 127 -10.27 16.16 -0.67
CA GLU A 127 -10.99 14.97 -0.25
C GLU A 127 -10.15 14.10 0.67
N THR A 128 -10.76 13.59 1.73
CA THR A 128 -10.08 12.71 2.69
C THR A 128 -9.64 11.41 2.04
N LEU A 129 -10.44 10.86 1.13
CA LEU A 129 -10.19 9.60 0.43
C LEU A 129 -10.96 9.56 -0.88
N LEU A 130 -10.27 9.33 -2.00
CA LEU A 130 -10.88 9.20 -3.31
C LEU A 130 -11.72 7.91 -3.43
N PRO A 131 -12.64 7.85 -4.40
CA PRO A 131 -13.38 6.63 -4.71
C PRO A 131 -12.45 5.46 -5.08
N PHE A 132 -12.77 4.26 -4.62
CA PHE A 132 -11.99 3.07 -4.90
C PHE A 132 -12.26 2.54 -6.32
N LYS A 133 -11.18 2.17 -7.00
CA LYS A 133 -11.24 1.42 -8.26
C LYS A 133 -11.63 -0.04 -8.00
N SER A 134 -12.27 -0.66 -8.99
CA SER A 134 -12.81 -2.03 -8.88
C SER A 134 -11.74 -3.14 -8.77
N GLY A 135 -10.46 -2.83 -8.98
CA GLY A 135 -9.38 -3.82 -8.96
C GLY A 135 -9.30 -4.62 -7.66
N ILE A 136 -9.50 -3.96 -6.51
CA ILE A 136 -9.52 -4.64 -5.20
C ILE A 136 -10.67 -5.65 -5.08
N TYR A 137 -11.85 -5.34 -5.62
CA TYR A 137 -12.99 -6.26 -5.65
C TYR A 137 -12.73 -7.47 -6.56
N HIS A 138 -12.19 -7.22 -7.76
CA HIS A 138 -11.90 -8.31 -8.69
C HIS A 138 -10.84 -9.26 -8.14
N LEU A 139 -9.83 -8.74 -7.43
CA LEU A 139 -8.85 -9.56 -6.72
C LEU A 139 -9.52 -10.38 -5.61
N ALA A 140 -10.37 -9.76 -4.78
CA ALA A 140 -11.12 -10.45 -3.74
C ALA A 140 -12.04 -11.55 -4.29
N ARG A 141 -12.66 -11.32 -5.45
CA ARG A 141 -13.52 -12.30 -6.12
C ARG A 141 -12.74 -13.49 -6.66
N GLN A 142 -11.52 -13.28 -7.17
CA GLN A 142 -10.68 -14.37 -7.68
C GLN A 142 -9.94 -15.13 -6.57
N ARG A 143 -9.75 -14.51 -5.40
CA ARG A 143 -9.06 -15.08 -4.24
C ARG A 143 -9.87 -14.76 -2.97
N PRO A 144 -11.02 -15.42 -2.76
CA PRO A 144 -11.93 -15.11 -1.66
C PRO A 144 -11.35 -15.40 -0.27
N GLU A 145 -10.30 -16.22 -0.20
CA GLU A 145 -9.56 -16.51 1.03
C GLU A 145 -8.66 -15.37 1.51
N LEU A 146 -8.36 -14.40 0.62
CA LEU A 146 -7.49 -13.29 0.99
C LEU A 146 -8.09 -12.38 2.05
N GLU A 147 -7.26 -11.98 2.98
CA GLU A 147 -7.57 -10.94 3.96
C GLU A 147 -7.11 -9.56 3.45
N PHE A 148 -8.04 -8.63 3.43
CA PHE A 148 -7.80 -7.24 3.06
C PHE A 148 -7.70 -6.40 4.34
N VAL A 149 -6.49 -5.92 4.66
CA VAL A 149 -6.20 -5.14 5.87
C VAL A 149 -6.18 -3.67 5.51
N PRO A 150 -7.12 -2.84 6.01
CA PRO A 150 -7.06 -1.40 5.83
C PRO A 150 -5.88 -0.83 6.62
N VAL A 151 -5.13 0.08 6.00
CA VAL A 151 -3.99 0.76 6.62
C VAL A 151 -4.08 2.26 6.39
N TRP A 152 -4.40 3.02 7.43
CA TRP A 152 -4.40 4.47 7.34
C TRP A 152 -3.01 5.04 7.55
N ILE A 153 -2.58 5.86 6.60
CA ILE A 153 -1.31 6.59 6.66
C ILE A 153 -1.60 8.03 7.06
N ASP A 154 -1.02 8.47 8.16
CA ASP A 154 -1.14 9.84 8.63
C ASP A 154 0.20 10.59 8.57
N ASN A 155 0.08 11.92 8.41
CA ASN A 155 1.17 12.90 8.42
C ASN A 155 2.22 12.83 7.28
N LEU A 156 2.26 11.79 6.44
CA LEU A 156 3.31 11.69 5.42
C LEU A 156 3.26 12.85 4.39
N LYS A 157 2.06 13.31 4.02
CA LYS A 157 1.88 14.50 3.15
C LYS A 157 2.49 15.77 3.77
N ARG A 158 2.46 15.89 5.11
CA ARG A 158 3.00 17.03 5.86
C ARG A 158 4.50 16.94 6.08
N VAL A 159 5.04 15.72 6.19
CA VAL A 159 6.49 15.48 6.37
C VAL A 159 7.28 15.84 5.12
N MET A 160 6.73 15.59 3.93
CA MET A 160 7.39 15.87 2.65
C MET A 160 6.50 16.74 1.74
N PRO A 161 6.32 18.04 2.07
CA PRO A 161 5.57 18.96 1.20
C PRO A 161 6.29 19.10 -0.16
N LYS A 162 5.50 19.29 -1.22
CA LYS A 162 6.07 19.53 -2.56
C LYS A 162 7.08 20.68 -2.53
N GLY A 163 8.29 20.43 -3.04
CA GLY A 163 9.34 21.47 -3.20
C GLY A 163 10.25 21.67 -1.99
N ARG A 164 10.12 20.91 -0.91
CA ARG A 164 11.08 20.95 0.20
C ARG A 164 11.97 19.69 0.21
N LEU A 165 13.28 19.92 0.35
CA LEU A 165 14.30 18.85 0.43
C LEU A 165 14.48 18.31 1.85
N LEU A 166 14.09 19.08 2.87
CA LEU A 166 14.20 18.68 4.27
C LEU A 166 12.83 18.21 4.77
N PRO A 167 12.71 16.96 5.25
CA PRO A 167 11.50 16.47 5.87
C PRO A 167 11.24 17.22 7.18
N LEU A 168 9.99 17.63 7.40
CA LEU A 168 9.58 18.12 8.71
C LEU A 168 9.56 16.93 9.69
N PRO A 169 10.06 17.05 10.92
CA PRO A 169 10.06 15.97 11.90
C PRO A 169 8.65 15.76 12.49
N LEU A 170 7.73 15.29 11.67
CA LEU A 170 6.37 14.94 12.08
C LEU A 170 6.29 13.41 12.19
N LEU A 171 5.72 12.95 13.30
CA LEU A 171 5.48 11.53 13.50
C LEU A 171 4.49 11.01 12.46
N CYS A 172 4.95 10.09 11.61
CA CYS A 172 4.07 9.37 10.70
C CYS A 172 3.53 8.12 11.38
N THR A 173 2.27 7.82 11.14
CA THR A 173 1.67 6.58 11.63
C THR A 173 1.10 5.74 10.50
N ALA A 174 1.21 4.42 10.64
CA ALA A 174 0.50 3.45 9.84
C ALA A 174 -0.42 2.65 10.77
N SER A 175 -1.73 2.93 10.72
CA SER A 175 -2.75 2.31 11.57
C SER A 175 -3.37 1.14 10.82
N PHE A 176 -3.16 -0.09 11.34
CA PHE A 176 -3.65 -1.34 10.76
C PHE A 176 -4.98 -1.73 11.41
N GLY A 177 -6.04 -1.80 10.60
CA GLY A 177 -7.40 -2.12 11.06
C GLY A 177 -7.76 -3.60 10.95
N THR A 178 -9.04 -3.89 11.18
CA THR A 178 -9.58 -5.24 11.13
C THR A 178 -9.58 -5.77 9.69
N PRO A 179 -9.05 -6.99 9.46
CA PRO A 179 -9.07 -7.61 8.15
C PRO A 179 -10.49 -7.84 7.64
N LEU A 180 -10.69 -7.64 6.36
CA LEU A 180 -11.92 -7.91 5.65
C LEU A 180 -11.70 -9.05 4.65
N ARG A 181 -12.75 -9.83 4.39
CA ARG A 181 -12.84 -10.76 3.26
C ARG A 181 -14.10 -10.44 2.46
N LEU A 182 -14.11 -10.82 1.18
CA LEU A 182 -15.33 -10.76 0.39
C LEU A 182 -16.36 -11.73 0.98
N GLN A 183 -17.57 -11.24 1.22
CA GLN A 183 -18.65 -12.04 1.77
C GLN A 183 -19.40 -12.78 0.64
N ALA A 184 -19.99 -13.93 0.97
CA ALA A 184 -20.81 -14.67 0.01
C ALA A 184 -21.98 -13.80 -0.47
N GLY A 185 -22.14 -13.66 -1.79
CA GLY A 185 -23.19 -12.84 -2.39
C GLY A 185 -22.96 -11.31 -2.33
N GLU A 186 -21.86 -10.85 -1.75
CA GLU A 186 -21.53 -9.42 -1.70
C GLU A 186 -21.19 -8.90 -3.09
N ASP A 187 -21.92 -7.90 -3.54
CA ASP A 187 -21.68 -7.27 -4.83
C ASP A 187 -20.48 -6.29 -4.78
N LYS A 188 -20.09 -5.82 -5.96
CA LYS A 188 -18.95 -4.89 -6.12
C LYS A 188 -19.15 -3.60 -5.34
N ALA A 189 -20.34 -3.00 -5.39
CA ALA A 189 -20.60 -1.71 -4.77
C ALA A 189 -20.53 -1.82 -3.23
N ALA A 190 -21.13 -2.86 -2.67
CA ALA A 190 -21.13 -3.14 -1.24
C ALA A 190 -19.71 -3.39 -0.71
N PHE A 191 -18.93 -4.24 -1.39
CA PHE A 191 -17.53 -4.51 -0.98
C PHE A 191 -16.65 -3.25 -1.03
N LEU A 192 -16.74 -2.46 -2.11
CA LEU A 192 -15.96 -1.22 -2.23
C LEU A 192 -16.36 -0.20 -1.16
N ALA A 193 -17.66 -0.04 -0.89
CA ALA A 193 -18.16 0.85 0.15
C ALA A 193 -17.67 0.41 1.53
N ARG A 194 -17.80 -0.88 1.87
CA ARG A 194 -17.37 -1.45 3.14
C ARG A 194 -15.84 -1.33 3.34
N SER A 195 -15.07 -1.62 2.29
CA SER A 195 -13.61 -1.49 2.33
C SER A 195 -13.20 -0.01 2.52
N ARG A 196 -13.86 0.91 1.82
CA ARG A 196 -13.60 2.35 1.97
C ARG A 196 -13.96 2.85 3.37
N GLN A 197 -15.10 2.41 3.91
CA GLN A 197 -15.53 2.78 5.26
C GLN A 197 -14.57 2.25 6.33
N ALA A 198 -14.10 1.00 6.20
CA ALA A 198 -13.13 0.40 7.11
C ALA A 198 -11.80 1.19 7.13
N LEU A 199 -11.36 1.71 5.98
CA LEU A 199 -10.18 2.55 5.91
C LEU A 199 -10.43 3.93 6.54
N LEU A 200 -11.56 4.58 6.24
CA LEU A 200 -11.95 5.87 6.83
C LEU A 200 -12.10 5.80 8.35
N ALA A 201 -12.57 4.67 8.89
CA ALA A 201 -12.70 4.48 10.34
C ALA A 201 -11.37 4.58 11.10
N LEU A 202 -10.24 4.38 10.41
CA LEU A 202 -8.89 4.54 10.97
C LEU A 202 -8.36 5.97 10.87
N ALA A 203 -9.02 6.84 10.10
CA ALA A 203 -8.61 8.23 9.97
C ALA A 203 -8.73 8.96 11.31
N PRO A 204 -7.79 9.86 11.67
CA PRO A 204 -7.92 10.73 12.82
C PRO A 204 -9.21 11.57 12.74
N GLU A 205 -9.78 11.95 13.89
CA GLU A 205 -11.04 12.70 13.93
C GLU A 205 -11.00 13.99 13.09
N GLY A 206 -9.90 14.72 13.11
CA GLY A 206 -9.71 15.92 12.30
C GLY A 206 -9.55 15.69 10.78
N ALA A 207 -9.47 14.44 10.31
CA ALA A 207 -9.41 14.09 8.91
C ALA A 207 -10.71 13.46 8.38
N ARG A 208 -11.71 13.26 9.25
CA ARG A 208 -13.02 12.66 8.91
C ARG A 208 -14.08 13.70 8.49
N ALA A 209 -13.76 14.99 8.66
CA ALA A 209 -14.65 16.12 8.34
C ALA A 209 -14.71 16.43 6.85
#